data_c0fb577ee367959b47ca931691d8de5e
#
_entry.id   c0fb577ee367959b47ca931691d8de5e
#
_cell.length_a   1.000
_cell.length_b   1.000
_cell.length_c   1.000
_cell.angle_alpha   90.00
_cell.angle_beta   90.00
_cell.angle_gamma   90.00
#
_symmetry.space_group_name_H-M   'P 1'
#
loop_
_entity.id
_entity.type
_entity.pdbx_description
1 polymer ?
#
loop_
_entity_poly.entity_id
_entity_poly.type
_entity_poly.pdbx_seq_one_letter_code
_entity_poly.pdbx_strand_id
1 'polypeptide(L)'
;SGPASGRLAIGEAITNIAAADIEKISDIKLSANWMAAAGHPGEDARLYDTVQAVSELSQQLGISIPVGKDSLSMKTVWQEREQQKSVTAPLSLVVSAFAPVQDVRNTLTPVLRTDVGDTDLILIDLGGGKCRLGASSLAQAYKQIGDFNPDVVNPERLIAFFNVIQSLKREQKLLAYHDRSDGGLFVTLCEMMFASHVGLNIEVDELCFERRRSEREYGEITPEDV
;
A
#
# COMPACT_ATOMS: atom_id res chain seq x y z
N SER A 1 -6.06 -6.03 -10.80
CA SER A 1 -7.53 -6.08 -10.77
C SER A 1 -8.08 -5.00 -9.82
N GLY A 2 -9.32 -4.59 -10.01
CA GLY A 2 -9.98 -3.63 -9.12
C GLY A 2 -9.97 -4.07 -7.65
N PRO A 3 -10.42 -5.30 -7.33
CA PRO A 3 -10.41 -5.83 -5.95
C PRO A 3 -9.05 -5.76 -5.26
N ALA A 4 -7.97 -6.18 -5.92
CA ALA A 4 -6.61 -6.10 -5.37
C ALA A 4 -6.19 -4.65 -5.09
N SER A 5 -6.46 -3.74 -6.04
CA SER A 5 -6.18 -2.31 -5.88
C SER A 5 -6.95 -1.70 -4.71
N GLY A 6 -8.22 -2.07 -4.53
CA GLY A 6 -9.03 -1.61 -3.39
C GLY A 6 -8.47 -2.10 -2.04
N ARG A 7 -8.10 -3.37 -1.95
CA ARG A 7 -7.47 -3.91 -0.72
C ARG A 7 -6.12 -3.26 -0.45
N LEU A 8 -5.32 -3.03 -1.50
CA LEU A 8 -4.02 -2.37 -1.36
C LEU A 8 -4.15 -0.94 -0.83
N ALA A 9 -5.14 -0.17 -1.29
CA ALA A 9 -5.39 1.19 -0.79
C ALA A 9 -5.66 1.21 0.74
N ILE A 10 -6.39 0.21 1.26
CA ILE A 10 -6.58 0.04 2.70
C ILE A 10 -5.27 -0.35 3.38
N GLY A 11 -4.54 -1.31 2.82
CA GLY A 11 -3.25 -1.77 3.36
C GLY A 11 -2.26 -0.61 3.49
N GLU A 12 -2.13 0.20 2.46
CA GLU A 12 -1.28 1.39 2.44
C GLU A 12 -1.71 2.42 3.51
N ALA A 13 -3.01 2.71 3.60
CA ALA A 13 -3.52 3.61 4.62
C ALA A 13 -3.18 3.15 6.04
N ILE A 14 -3.22 1.83 6.31
CA ILE A 14 -2.88 1.25 7.61
C ILE A 14 -1.37 1.29 7.85
N THR A 15 -0.55 0.91 6.88
CA THR A 15 0.91 0.98 7.04
C THR A 15 1.39 2.41 7.23
N ASN A 16 0.81 3.37 6.53
CA ASN A 16 1.14 4.78 6.69
C ASN A 16 0.76 5.30 8.09
N ILE A 17 -0.50 5.11 8.53
CA ILE A 17 -0.97 5.62 9.84
C ILE A 17 -0.31 4.91 11.02
N ALA A 18 0.31 3.73 10.83
CA ALA A 18 1.04 3.01 11.88
C ALA A 18 2.21 3.82 12.46
N ALA A 19 2.69 4.85 11.75
CA ALA A 19 3.65 5.81 12.28
C ALA A 19 3.14 6.54 13.53
N ALA A 20 1.84 6.80 13.64
CA ALA A 20 1.22 7.49 14.78
C ALA A 20 1.00 6.54 15.97
N ASP A 21 1.00 7.07 17.20
CA ASP A 21 0.74 6.28 18.42
C ASP A 21 -0.76 6.03 18.59
N ILE A 22 -1.21 4.90 18.05
CA ILE A 22 -2.62 4.48 18.06
C ILE A 22 -2.77 3.26 18.98
N GLU A 23 -3.82 3.22 19.78
CA GLU A 23 -3.99 2.17 20.79
C GLU A 23 -4.21 0.79 20.12
N LYS A 24 -5.15 0.71 19.18
CA LYS A 24 -5.52 -0.53 18.49
C LYS A 24 -6.01 -0.25 17.07
N ILE A 25 -5.87 -1.23 16.20
CA ILE A 25 -6.25 -1.12 14.79
C ILE A 25 -7.74 -0.77 14.60
N SER A 26 -8.63 -1.23 15.49
CA SER A 26 -10.06 -0.95 15.42
C SER A 26 -10.43 0.51 15.70
N ASP A 27 -9.50 1.32 16.21
CA ASP A 27 -9.70 2.76 16.40
C ASP A 27 -9.56 3.53 15.10
N ILE A 28 -8.96 2.92 14.08
CA ILE A 28 -8.84 3.50 12.74
C ILE A 28 -10.21 3.56 12.08
N LYS A 29 -10.53 4.73 11.55
CA LYS A 29 -11.69 4.98 10.70
C LYS A 29 -11.22 5.46 9.34
N LEU A 30 -11.88 4.99 8.29
CA LEU A 30 -11.52 5.34 6.93
C LEU A 30 -12.60 6.22 6.29
N SER A 31 -12.16 7.12 5.41
CA SER A 31 -13.02 7.76 4.42
C SER A 31 -12.65 7.21 3.04
N ALA A 32 -13.62 6.79 2.26
CA ALA A 32 -13.40 6.20 0.94
C ALA A 32 -14.01 7.07 -0.16
N ASN A 33 -13.20 7.54 -1.10
CA ASN A 33 -13.64 8.27 -2.27
C ASN A 33 -13.52 7.38 -3.51
N TRP A 34 -14.65 7.08 -4.13
CA TRP A 34 -14.76 6.24 -5.30
C TRP A 34 -14.91 7.05 -6.57
N MET A 35 -14.17 6.72 -7.60
CA MET A 35 -14.28 7.34 -8.91
C MET A 35 -14.41 6.25 -9.97
N ALA A 36 -15.51 6.27 -10.74
CA ALA A 36 -15.80 5.27 -11.76
C ALA A 36 -16.59 5.91 -12.94
N ALA A 37 -16.47 5.31 -14.11
CA ALA A 37 -17.29 5.67 -15.26
C ALA A 37 -18.53 4.76 -15.32
N ALA A 38 -19.48 4.94 -14.39
CA ALA A 38 -20.69 4.12 -14.30
C ALA A 38 -21.46 4.13 -15.62
N GLY A 39 -22.03 2.99 -15.99
CA GLY A 39 -22.72 2.80 -17.27
C GLY A 39 -21.78 2.55 -18.47
N HIS A 40 -20.46 2.66 -18.30
CA HIS A 40 -19.53 2.21 -19.32
C HIS A 40 -19.33 0.68 -19.22
N PRO A 41 -19.26 -0.04 -20.34
CA PRO A 41 -19.18 -1.49 -20.32
C PRO A 41 -18.09 -2.05 -19.39
N GLY A 42 -18.48 -2.84 -18.39
CA GLY A 42 -17.60 -3.47 -17.41
C GLY A 42 -17.25 -2.65 -16.18
N GLU A 43 -17.49 -1.32 -16.16
CA GLU A 43 -17.10 -0.49 -15.02
C GLU A 43 -18.01 -0.67 -13.80
N ASP A 44 -19.30 -0.92 -13.99
CA ASP A 44 -20.25 -1.16 -12.89
C ASP A 44 -19.91 -2.46 -12.14
N ALA A 45 -19.64 -3.54 -12.88
CA ALA A 45 -19.21 -4.81 -12.28
C ALA A 45 -17.86 -4.65 -11.54
N ARG A 46 -16.91 -3.95 -12.16
CA ARG A 46 -15.59 -3.69 -11.54
C ARG A 46 -15.73 -2.89 -10.26
N LEU A 47 -16.59 -1.88 -10.24
CA LEU A 47 -16.88 -1.08 -9.05
C LEU A 47 -17.48 -1.97 -7.95
N TYR A 48 -18.49 -2.77 -8.28
CA TYR A 48 -19.15 -3.67 -7.34
C TYR A 48 -18.15 -4.65 -6.70
N ASP A 49 -17.38 -5.37 -7.52
CA ASP A 49 -16.40 -6.34 -7.04
C ASP A 49 -15.33 -5.69 -6.13
N THR A 50 -14.94 -4.46 -6.45
CA THR A 50 -13.95 -3.74 -5.66
C THR A 50 -14.51 -3.26 -4.33
N VAL A 51 -15.75 -2.74 -4.32
CA VAL A 51 -16.45 -2.36 -3.08
C VAL A 51 -16.65 -3.57 -2.17
N GLN A 52 -17.02 -4.71 -2.73
CA GLN A 52 -17.16 -5.96 -1.98
C GLN A 52 -15.83 -6.36 -1.33
N ALA A 53 -14.74 -6.39 -2.09
CA ALA A 53 -13.42 -6.76 -1.58
C ALA A 53 -12.92 -5.80 -0.48
N VAL A 54 -13.18 -4.51 -0.62
CA VAL A 54 -12.87 -3.49 0.40
C VAL A 54 -13.70 -3.69 1.66
N SER A 55 -14.99 -3.98 1.52
CA SER A 55 -15.88 -4.27 2.65
C SER A 55 -15.45 -5.51 3.43
N GLU A 56 -15.16 -6.61 2.72
CA GLU A 56 -14.69 -7.86 3.31
C GLU A 56 -13.38 -7.66 4.08
N LEU A 57 -12.40 -6.99 3.48
CA LEU A 57 -11.12 -6.70 4.16
C LEU A 57 -11.34 -5.82 5.40
N SER A 58 -12.17 -4.79 5.32
CA SER A 58 -12.44 -3.90 6.45
C SER A 58 -13.08 -4.65 7.62
N GLN A 59 -13.98 -5.59 7.34
CA GLN A 59 -14.58 -6.45 8.37
C GLN A 59 -13.55 -7.38 9.01
N GLN A 60 -12.66 -7.99 8.22
CA GLN A 60 -11.58 -8.85 8.71
C GLN A 60 -10.59 -8.09 9.60
N LEU A 61 -10.31 -6.83 9.27
CA LEU A 61 -9.44 -5.96 10.05
C LEU A 61 -10.13 -5.34 11.29
N GLY A 62 -11.46 -5.45 11.40
CA GLY A 62 -12.24 -4.82 12.46
C GLY A 62 -12.28 -3.30 12.39
N ILE A 63 -12.08 -2.72 11.20
CA ILE A 63 -12.13 -1.27 10.95
C ILE A 63 -13.43 -0.89 10.24
N SER A 64 -13.79 0.39 10.26
CA SER A 64 -15.00 0.87 9.58
C SER A 64 -14.72 2.02 8.62
N ILE A 65 -15.58 2.13 7.61
CA ILE A 65 -15.59 3.22 6.62
C ILE A 65 -16.90 4.01 6.81
N PRO A 66 -16.99 4.88 7.84
CA PRO A 66 -18.23 5.57 8.18
C PRO A 66 -18.62 6.66 7.18
N VAL A 67 -17.67 7.13 6.40
CA VAL A 67 -17.86 8.24 5.47
C VAL A 67 -17.14 8.00 4.15
N GLY A 68 -17.64 8.63 3.11
CA GLY A 68 -17.05 8.60 1.79
C GLY A 68 -17.90 9.36 0.79
N LYS A 69 -17.48 9.35 -0.44
CA LYS A 69 -18.24 9.91 -1.57
C LYS A 69 -17.92 9.13 -2.84
N ASP A 70 -18.74 9.33 -3.85
CA ASP A 70 -18.49 8.81 -5.18
C ASP A 70 -18.49 9.93 -6.26
N SER A 71 -17.85 9.62 -7.38
CA SER A 71 -17.90 10.39 -8.62
C SER A 71 -18.04 9.36 -9.75
N LEU A 72 -19.29 9.17 -10.21
CA LEU A 72 -19.62 8.04 -11.10
C LEU A 72 -19.63 8.41 -12.59
N SER A 73 -19.39 9.66 -12.95
CA SER A 73 -19.35 10.13 -14.34
C SER A 73 -17.93 10.39 -14.86
N MET A 74 -17.01 9.48 -14.58
CA MET A 74 -15.59 9.63 -14.90
C MET A 74 -15.27 9.28 -16.36
N LYS A 75 -16.05 9.88 -17.26
CA LYS A 75 -15.84 9.80 -18.71
C LYS A 75 -15.93 11.19 -19.31
N THR A 76 -14.88 11.59 -20.01
CA THR A 76 -14.86 12.84 -20.78
C THR A 76 -15.14 12.55 -22.24
N VAL A 77 -16.02 13.35 -22.85
CA VAL A 77 -16.36 13.26 -24.27
C VAL A 77 -16.16 14.65 -24.89
N TRP A 78 -15.49 14.74 -26.03
CA TRP A 78 -15.29 15.98 -26.74
C TRP A 78 -15.34 15.79 -28.26
N GLN A 79 -15.53 16.88 -28.97
CA GLN A 79 -15.48 16.91 -30.42
C GLN A 79 -14.11 17.45 -30.86
N GLU A 80 -13.40 16.70 -31.70
CA GLU A 80 -12.20 17.17 -32.33
C GLU A 80 -12.38 17.14 -33.85
N ARG A 81 -12.51 18.30 -34.47
CA ARG A 81 -12.95 18.47 -35.87
C ARG A 81 -14.33 17.79 -36.08
N GLU A 82 -14.41 16.75 -36.93
CA GLU A 82 -15.65 16.01 -37.19
C GLU A 82 -15.74 14.68 -36.42
N GLN A 83 -14.78 14.40 -35.55
CA GLN A 83 -14.73 13.14 -34.79
C GLN A 83 -15.05 13.38 -33.31
N GLN A 84 -16.01 12.60 -32.82
CA GLN A 84 -16.24 12.51 -31.36
C GLN A 84 -15.15 11.64 -30.73
N LYS A 85 -14.46 12.17 -29.75
CA LYS A 85 -13.47 11.49 -28.94
C LYS A 85 -13.92 11.32 -27.51
N SER A 86 -13.44 10.31 -26.84
CA SER A 86 -13.70 10.12 -25.42
C SER A 86 -12.52 9.47 -24.71
N VAL A 87 -12.41 9.76 -23.43
CA VAL A 87 -11.51 9.11 -22.48
C VAL A 87 -12.35 8.64 -21.29
N THR A 88 -12.14 7.41 -20.89
CA THR A 88 -12.76 6.82 -19.71
C THR A 88 -11.68 6.62 -18.66
N ALA A 89 -11.84 7.24 -17.47
CA ALA A 89 -10.92 7.05 -16.38
C ALA A 89 -11.07 5.63 -15.80
N PRO A 90 -9.98 4.98 -15.39
CA PRO A 90 -10.07 3.72 -14.69
C PRO A 90 -10.75 3.89 -13.34
N LEU A 91 -11.34 2.81 -12.80
CA LEU A 91 -11.80 2.79 -11.42
C LEU A 91 -10.66 3.19 -10.48
N SER A 92 -10.92 4.15 -9.61
CA SER A 92 -9.97 4.64 -8.61
C SER A 92 -10.62 4.70 -7.24
N LEU A 93 -9.83 4.41 -6.21
CA LEU A 93 -10.22 4.54 -4.81
C LEU A 93 -9.15 5.35 -4.08
N VAL A 94 -9.57 6.44 -3.44
CA VAL A 94 -8.73 7.21 -2.53
C VAL A 94 -9.22 7.01 -1.11
N VAL A 95 -8.33 6.53 -0.25
CA VAL A 95 -8.60 6.26 1.16
C VAL A 95 -7.88 7.28 2.03
N SER A 96 -8.60 7.82 3.02
CA SER A 96 -8.00 8.61 4.10
C SER A 96 -8.25 7.90 5.42
N ALA A 97 -7.19 7.72 6.22
CA ALA A 97 -7.27 7.08 7.52
C ALA A 97 -7.24 8.11 8.65
N PHE A 98 -8.05 7.87 9.69
CA PHE A 98 -8.15 8.71 10.87
C PHE A 98 -8.12 7.83 12.12
N ALA A 99 -7.42 8.26 13.15
CA ALA A 99 -7.44 7.61 14.46
C ALA A 99 -7.13 8.62 15.56
N PRO A 100 -7.63 8.40 16.79
CA PRO A 100 -7.14 9.11 17.96
C PRO A 100 -5.66 8.76 18.21
N VAL A 101 -4.83 9.75 18.42
CA VAL A 101 -3.41 9.59 18.78
C VAL A 101 -3.25 9.73 20.26
N GLN A 102 -2.60 8.75 20.92
CA GLN A 102 -2.41 8.74 22.38
C GLN A 102 -1.37 9.78 22.81
N ASP A 103 -0.24 9.83 22.12
CA ASP A 103 0.79 10.85 22.34
C ASP A 103 1.43 11.23 21.00
N VAL A 104 1.23 12.47 20.57
CA VAL A 104 1.79 12.98 19.30
C VAL A 104 3.33 12.98 19.26
N ARG A 105 3.98 13.00 20.44
CA ARG A 105 5.44 12.97 20.55
C ARG A 105 6.03 11.61 20.17
N ASN A 106 5.22 10.56 20.25
CA ASN A 106 5.59 9.19 19.87
C ASN A 106 5.36 8.89 18.38
N THR A 107 4.99 9.89 17.57
CA THR A 107 4.85 9.71 16.13
C THR A 107 6.21 9.56 15.49
N LEU A 108 6.41 8.44 14.79
CA LEU A 108 7.64 8.21 14.04
C LEU A 108 7.62 8.97 12.71
N THR A 109 8.80 9.33 12.26
CA THR A 109 9.03 10.01 10.98
C THR A 109 10.05 9.23 10.16
N PRO A 110 10.20 9.49 8.86
CA PRO A 110 11.23 8.86 8.04
C PRO A 110 12.66 9.34 8.34
N VAL A 111 12.83 10.26 9.29
CA VAL A 111 14.14 10.83 9.63
C VAL A 111 15.02 9.82 10.35
N LEU A 112 16.09 9.37 9.70
CA LEU A 112 17.09 8.48 10.28
C LEU A 112 17.88 9.20 11.37
N ARG A 113 18.06 8.53 12.51
CA ARG A 113 18.81 9.07 13.66
C ARG A 113 20.29 8.73 13.51
N THR A 114 21.12 9.75 13.44
CA THR A 114 22.60 9.61 13.34
C THR A 114 23.32 9.93 14.64
N ASP A 115 22.58 10.25 15.69
CA ASP A 115 23.08 10.70 17.00
C ASP A 115 22.99 9.64 18.10
N VAL A 116 22.55 8.42 17.78
CA VAL A 116 22.28 7.34 18.77
C VAL A 116 23.24 6.15 18.66
N GLY A 117 24.29 6.25 17.85
CA GLY A 117 25.23 5.16 17.59
C GLY A 117 24.78 4.24 16.46
N ASP A 118 25.27 2.99 16.48
CA ASP A 118 24.97 2.02 15.43
C ASP A 118 23.51 1.56 15.51
N THR A 119 22.86 1.51 14.35
CA THR A 119 21.44 1.13 14.21
C THR A 119 21.27 0.23 13.01
N ASP A 120 20.23 -0.60 13.04
CA ASP A 120 19.84 -1.48 11.93
C ASP A 120 18.66 -0.90 11.15
N LEU A 121 18.72 -1.01 9.82
CA LEU A 121 17.59 -0.72 8.94
C LEU A 121 16.85 -2.02 8.64
N ILE A 122 15.62 -2.15 9.11
CA ILE A 122 14.83 -3.38 8.99
C ILE A 122 13.77 -3.21 7.90
N LEU A 123 13.75 -4.11 6.92
CA LEU A 123 12.69 -4.25 5.95
C LEU A 123 11.66 -5.26 6.45
N ILE A 124 10.40 -4.83 6.61
CA ILE A 124 9.26 -5.71 6.90
C ILE A 124 8.50 -5.94 5.61
N ASP A 125 8.54 -7.17 5.09
CA ASP A 125 7.82 -7.55 3.88
C ASP A 125 6.48 -8.22 4.20
N LEU A 126 5.38 -7.49 3.92
CA LEU A 126 4.02 -8.01 4.03
C LEU A 126 3.57 -8.77 2.77
N GLY A 127 4.33 -8.66 1.69
CA GLY A 127 4.04 -9.32 0.41
C GLY A 127 4.41 -10.81 0.38
N GLY A 128 5.12 -11.32 1.42
CA GLY A 128 5.52 -12.72 1.51
C GLY A 128 6.54 -13.13 0.46
N GLY A 129 7.49 -12.25 0.15
CA GLY A 129 8.55 -12.47 -0.84
C GLY A 129 8.08 -12.30 -2.30
N LYS A 130 6.81 -11.97 -2.55
CA LYS A 130 6.28 -11.81 -3.91
C LYS A 130 6.54 -10.40 -4.46
N CYS A 131 7.27 -10.32 -5.58
CA CYS A 131 7.54 -9.07 -6.29
C CYS A 131 6.46 -8.83 -7.35
N ARG A 132 5.31 -8.30 -6.93
CA ARG A 132 4.19 -8.01 -7.83
C ARG A 132 4.31 -6.59 -8.37
N LEU A 133 4.52 -6.44 -9.67
CA LEU A 133 4.75 -5.17 -10.36
C LEU A 133 3.56 -4.71 -11.23
N GLY A 134 2.44 -5.44 -11.20
CA GLY A 134 1.26 -5.09 -11.97
C GLY A 134 0.76 -3.67 -11.66
N ALA A 135 0.56 -2.87 -12.71
CA ALA A 135 0.15 -1.48 -12.67
C ALA A 135 1.10 -0.52 -11.89
N SER A 136 2.32 -0.97 -11.54
CA SER A 136 3.32 -0.13 -10.90
C SER A 136 3.81 1.00 -11.82
N SER A 137 4.38 2.05 -11.23
CA SER A 137 5.04 3.13 -11.98
C SER A 137 6.15 2.58 -12.89
N LEU A 138 6.87 1.54 -12.46
CA LEU A 138 7.87 0.87 -13.29
C LEU A 138 7.24 0.22 -14.52
N ALA A 139 6.16 -0.55 -14.36
CA ALA A 139 5.46 -1.17 -15.47
C ALA A 139 4.95 -0.12 -16.47
N GLN A 140 4.37 0.98 -15.97
CA GLN A 140 3.90 2.09 -16.79
C GLN A 140 5.04 2.77 -17.58
N ALA A 141 6.23 2.97 -16.96
CA ALA A 141 7.39 3.53 -17.62
C ALA A 141 7.83 2.66 -18.83
N TYR A 142 7.69 1.34 -18.72
CA TYR A 142 7.94 0.40 -19.82
C TYR A 142 6.71 0.17 -20.73
N LYS A 143 5.63 0.96 -20.57
CA LYS A 143 4.37 0.84 -21.34
C LYS A 143 3.74 -0.54 -21.23
N GLN A 144 3.84 -1.13 -20.05
CA GLN A 144 3.27 -2.43 -19.70
C GLN A 144 2.30 -2.26 -18.52
N ILE A 145 1.36 -3.18 -18.37
CA ILE A 145 0.47 -3.22 -17.20
C ILE A 145 1.01 -4.26 -16.19
N GLY A 146 1.54 -5.38 -16.70
CA GLY A 146 1.94 -6.53 -15.89
C GLY A 146 0.75 -7.40 -15.48
N ASP A 147 1.02 -8.66 -15.17
CA ASP A 147 -0.01 -9.67 -14.91
C ASP A 147 -0.34 -9.83 -13.42
N PHE A 148 0.62 -9.53 -12.55
CA PHE A 148 0.50 -9.74 -11.11
C PHE A 148 0.38 -8.42 -10.37
N ASN A 149 -0.80 -8.19 -9.77
CA ASN A 149 -1.07 -6.97 -9.01
C ASN A 149 -0.61 -7.13 -7.56
N PRO A 150 -0.02 -6.08 -6.94
CA PRO A 150 0.13 -6.04 -5.50
C PRO A 150 -1.23 -6.12 -4.82
N ASP A 151 -1.28 -6.82 -3.69
CA ASP A 151 -2.53 -7.10 -2.98
C ASP A 151 -2.27 -7.38 -1.49
N VAL A 152 -3.26 -7.13 -0.66
CA VAL A 152 -3.30 -7.60 0.74
C VAL A 152 -3.94 -8.99 0.75
N VAL A 153 -3.10 -10.02 0.76
CA VAL A 153 -3.58 -11.43 0.71
C VAL A 153 -3.73 -12.06 2.10
N ASN A 154 -3.19 -11.45 3.14
CA ASN A 154 -3.25 -11.97 4.50
C ASN A 154 -3.55 -10.82 5.48
N PRO A 155 -4.83 -10.62 5.84
CA PRO A 155 -5.26 -9.59 6.79
C PRO A 155 -4.68 -9.77 8.19
N GLU A 156 -4.51 -11.01 8.66
CA GLU A 156 -3.95 -11.32 9.98
C GLU A 156 -2.50 -10.85 10.09
N ARG A 157 -1.73 -10.97 8.99
CA ARG A 157 -0.36 -10.46 8.94
C ARG A 157 -0.33 -8.93 9.03
N LEU A 158 -1.27 -8.24 8.41
CA LEU A 158 -1.38 -6.78 8.50
C LEU A 158 -1.76 -6.33 9.94
N ILE A 159 -2.67 -7.06 10.60
CA ILE A 159 -3.02 -6.83 12.01
C ILE A 159 -1.79 -7.06 12.90
N ALA A 160 -1.09 -8.17 12.71
CA ALA A 160 0.11 -8.50 13.48
C ALA A 160 1.20 -7.44 13.30
N PHE A 161 1.43 -7.00 12.06
CA PHE A 161 2.35 -5.91 11.74
C PHE A 161 1.98 -4.64 12.52
N PHE A 162 0.74 -4.18 12.44
CA PHE A 162 0.29 -2.98 13.14
C PHE A 162 0.55 -3.09 14.65
N ASN A 163 0.17 -4.21 15.26
CA ASN A 163 0.35 -4.44 16.69
C ASN A 163 1.83 -4.44 17.10
N VAL A 164 2.69 -5.07 16.31
CA VAL A 164 4.14 -5.12 16.57
C VAL A 164 4.75 -3.73 16.46
N ILE A 165 4.41 -2.94 15.44
CA ILE A 165 4.89 -1.55 15.30
C ILE A 165 4.47 -0.72 16.51
N GLN A 166 3.20 -0.81 16.95
CA GLN A 166 2.75 -0.07 18.14
C GLN A 166 3.47 -0.50 19.41
N SER A 167 3.74 -1.81 19.60
CA SER A 167 4.49 -2.33 20.74
C SER A 167 5.93 -1.82 20.76
N LEU A 168 6.66 -1.99 19.65
CA LEU A 168 8.05 -1.55 19.52
C LEU A 168 8.20 -0.03 19.72
N LYS A 169 7.21 0.75 19.27
CA LYS A 169 7.17 2.20 19.53
C LYS A 169 7.06 2.52 21.01
N ARG A 170 6.12 1.89 21.72
CA ARG A 170 5.93 2.09 23.17
C ARG A 170 7.16 1.67 23.98
N GLU A 171 7.89 0.68 23.47
CA GLU A 171 9.16 0.23 24.03
C GLU A 171 10.35 1.10 23.61
N GLN A 172 10.13 2.14 22.81
CA GLN A 172 11.15 3.06 22.28
C GLN A 172 12.27 2.35 21.50
N LYS A 173 11.93 1.22 20.84
CA LYS A 173 12.85 0.43 20.03
C LYS A 173 12.92 0.87 18.57
N LEU A 174 11.95 1.69 18.11
CA LEU A 174 11.94 2.25 16.76
C LEU A 174 12.39 3.70 16.80
N LEU A 175 13.34 4.04 15.96
CA LEU A 175 13.94 5.37 15.86
C LEU A 175 13.40 6.16 14.67
N ALA A 176 13.02 5.46 13.60
CA ALA A 176 12.43 6.01 12.39
C ALA A 176 11.45 4.99 11.80
N TYR A 177 10.57 5.45 10.94
CA TYR A 177 9.62 4.59 10.24
C TYR A 177 9.22 5.23 8.92
N HIS A 178 9.12 4.42 7.89
CA HIS A 178 8.51 4.79 6.62
C HIS A 178 7.79 3.57 6.03
N ASP A 179 6.58 3.75 5.55
CA ASP A 179 5.86 2.73 4.79
C ASP A 179 6.42 2.65 3.36
N ARG A 180 6.40 1.46 2.79
CA ARG A 180 6.76 1.26 1.39
C ARG A 180 5.52 1.41 0.53
N SER A 181 5.43 2.51 -0.21
CA SER A 181 4.32 2.84 -1.09
C SER A 181 4.74 2.89 -2.56
N ASP A 182 4.24 3.85 -3.32
CA ASP A 182 4.58 4.00 -4.74
C ASP A 182 6.08 4.24 -4.96
N GLY A 183 6.63 3.60 -5.98
CA GLY A 183 8.07 3.57 -6.24
C GLY A 183 8.85 2.50 -5.48
N GLY A 184 8.22 1.81 -4.51
CA GLY A 184 8.76 0.65 -3.80
C GLY A 184 9.95 0.97 -2.89
N LEU A 185 10.75 -0.04 -2.59
CA LEU A 185 11.85 0.06 -1.63
C LEU A 185 12.86 1.17 -1.98
N PHE A 186 13.20 1.30 -3.26
CA PHE A 186 14.18 2.30 -3.69
C PHE A 186 13.72 3.73 -3.37
N VAL A 187 12.48 4.07 -3.70
CA VAL A 187 11.93 5.42 -3.42
C VAL A 187 11.80 5.64 -1.92
N THR A 188 11.29 4.67 -1.16
CA THR A 188 11.22 4.74 0.31
C THR A 188 12.58 5.08 0.94
N LEU A 189 13.65 4.41 0.50
CA LEU A 189 15.00 4.70 0.97
C LEU A 189 15.50 6.10 0.56
N CYS A 190 15.18 6.54 -0.67
CA CYS A 190 15.49 7.89 -1.11
C CYS A 190 14.78 8.95 -0.25
N GLU A 191 13.53 8.75 0.07
CA GLU A 191 12.74 9.66 0.91
C GLU A 191 13.29 9.72 2.34
N MET A 192 13.71 8.59 2.92
CA MET A 192 14.39 8.56 4.22
C MET A 192 15.73 9.29 4.17
N MET A 193 16.52 9.13 3.11
CA MET A 193 17.77 9.87 2.91
C MET A 193 17.52 11.37 2.79
N PHE A 194 16.50 11.78 2.02
CA PHE A 194 16.17 13.20 1.83
C PHE A 194 15.71 13.84 3.15
N ALA A 195 14.84 13.15 3.90
CA ALA A 195 14.37 13.63 5.20
C ALA A 195 15.50 13.79 6.22
N SER A 196 16.54 12.97 6.11
CA SER A 196 17.65 12.90 7.07
C SER A 196 18.89 13.67 6.64
N HIS A 197 18.97 14.11 5.39
CA HIS A 197 20.17 14.70 4.78
C HIS A 197 21.42 13.80 4.87
N VAL A 198 21.24 12.48 4.70
CA VAL A 198 22.32 11.49 4.73
C VAL A 198 22.28 10.59 3.51
N GLY A 199 23.39 9.90 3.21
CA GLY A 199 23.46 8.84 2.23
C GLY A 199 23.31 7.47 2.91
N LEU A 200 22.84 6.48 2.14
CA LEU A 200 22.79 5.08 2.55
C LEU A 200 23.66 4.23 1.61
N ASN A 201 24.35 3.26 2.18
CA ASN A 201 25.00 2.19 1.43
C ASN A 201 24.31 0.89 1.83
N ILE A 202 23.62 0.26 0.87
CA ILE A 202 22.78 -0.91 1.12
C ILE A 202 23.23 -2.06 0.23
N GLU A 203 23.44 -3.21 0.84
CA GLU A 203 23.70 -4.46 0.15
C GLU A 203 22.37 -5.14 -0.17
N VAL A 204 22.02 -5.20 -1.45
CA VAL A 204 20.72 -5.76 -1.90
C VAL A 204 20.79 -7.26 -2.21
N ASP A 205 21.97 -7.85 -2.18
CA ASP A 205 22.16 -9.26 -2.52
C ASP A 205 21.38 -10.21 -1.60
N GLU A 206 21.26 -9.87 -0.32
CA GLU A 206 20.47 -10.64 0.62
C GLU A 206 18.99 -10.74 0.24
N LEU A 207 18.39 -9.69 -0.31
CA LEU A 207 17.02 -9.73 -0.81
C LEU A 207 16.85 -10.73 -1.96
N CYS A 208 17.91 -10.94 -2.75
CA CYS A 208 17.94 -11.93 -3.82
C CYS A 208 18.19 -13.35 -3.29
N PHE A 209 18.96 -13.50 -2.21
CA PHE A 209 19.25 -14.81 -1.62
C PHE A 209 18.06 -15.40 -0.86
N GLU A 210 17.31 -14.63 -0.11
CA GLU A 210 16.08 -15.10 0.54
C GLU A 210 15.06 -15.62 -0.48
N ARG A 211 14.92 -14.93 -1.60
CA ARG A 211 14.08 -15.40 -2.71
C ARG A 211 14.55 -16.75 -3.25
N ARG A 212 15.85 -16.94 -3.49
CA ARG A 212 16.41 -18.22 -3.94
C ARG A 212 16.30 -19.33 -2.89
N ARG A 213 16.30 -18.97 -1.60
CA ARG A 213 16.13 -19.92 -0.51
C ARG A 213 14.69 -20.39 -0.40
N SER A 214 13.73 -19.47 -0.51
CA SER A 214 12.30 -19.80 -0.56
C SER A 214 11.95 -20.66 -1.78
N GLU A 215 12.52 -20.36 -2.95
CA GLU A 215 12.37 -21.17 -4.16
C GLU A 215 12.93 -22.60 -3.98
N ARG A 216 14.01 -22.78 -3.20
CA ARG A 216 14.58 -24.12 -2.89
C ARG A 216 13.83 -24.90 -1.82
N GLU A 217 13.23 -24.21 -0.84
CA GLU A 217 12.48 -24.84 0.25
C GLU A 217 11.05 -25.21 -0.14
N TYR A 218 10.43 -24.47 -1.07
CA TYR A 218 9.03 -24.66 -1.48
C TYR A 218 8.83 -25.14 -2.93
N GLY A 219 9.91 -25.53 -3.62
CA GLY A 219 9.88 -25.92 -5.04
C GLY A 219 9.85 -24.74 -5.98
N GLU A 220 10.00 -25.01 -7.29
CA GLU A 220 9.85 -23.97 -8.31
C GLU A 220 8.45 -23.37 -8.21
N ILE A 221 8.39 -22.06 -7.98
CA ILE A 221 7.12 -21.31 -7.99
C ILE A 221 6.59 -21.38 -9.42
N THR A 222 5.51 -22.12 -9.60
CA THR A 222 4.86 -22.22 -10.90
C THR A 222 4.10 -20.92 -11.20
N PRO A 223 3.78 -20.60 -12.46
CA PRO A 223 2.95 -19.44 -12.81
C PRO A 223 1.59 -19.39 -12.10
N GLU A 224 1.13 -20.51 -11.54
CA GLU A 224 -0.11 -20.63 -10.77
C GLU A 224 0.05 -20.21 -9.30
N ASP A 225 1.29 -20.15 -8.80
CA ASP A 225 1.63 -19.77 -7.42
C ASP A 225 1.95 -18.26 -7.26
N VAL A 226 1.89 -17.51 -8.38
CA VAL A 226 2.29 -16.09 -8.42
C VAL A 226 1.11 -15.15 -8.56
#